data_2233efdff1b015cb42cc80939ba76357
#
_entry.id   2233efdff1b015cb42cc80939ba76357
#
_cell.length_a   1.000
_cell.length_b   1.000
_cell.length_c   1.000
_cell.angle_alpha   90.00
_cell.angle_beta   90.00
_cell.angle_gamma   90.00
#
_symmetry.space_group_name_H-M   'P 1'
#
loop_
_entity.id
_entity.type
_entity.pdbx_description
1 polymer ?
#
loop_
_entity_poly.entity_id
_entity_poly.type
_entity_poly.pdbx_seq_one_letter_code
_entity_poly.pdbx_strand_id
1 'polypeptide(L)'
;YARIYKKGDILHRHKDRFSCEISTTLNLGGDEWPIFIEAKENVGTPEDGFPSVTENKGNKVVLEPGDMLVYKGNLCEHWREEFTGENCGQVFLHYNNANSPGAENNRNDTRPHLGLPAGFRDESKYSYEDMK
;
A
#
# COMPACT_ATOMS: atom_id res chain seq x y z
N TYR A 1 8.45 -4.72 0.40
CA TYR A 1 7.97 -6.10 0.51
C TYR A 1 7.35 -6.57 -0.80
N ALA A 2 7.25 -7.89 -0.97
CA ALA A 2 6.58 -8.51 -2.11
C ALA A 2 5.36 -9.30 -1.62
N ARG A 3 4.32 -9.37 -2.43
CA ARG A 3 3.10 -10.12 -2.15
C ARG A 3 2.54 -10.75 -3.42
N ILE A 4 2.00 -11.94 -3.28
CA ILE A 4 1.17 -12.59 -4.29
C ILE A 4 -0.28 -12.48 -3.84
N TYR A 5 -1.08 -11.86 -4.68
CA TYR A 5 -2.53 -11.74 -4.48
C TYR A 5 -3.25 -12.87 -5.17
N LYS A 6 -4.39 -13.24 -4.62
CA LYS A 6 -5.23 -14.33 -5.06
C LYS A 6 -6.64 -13.85 -5.34
N LYS A 7 -7.39 -14.65 -6.08
CA LYS A 7 -8.79 -14.39 -6.36
C LYS A 7 -9.59 -14.06 -5.09
N GLY A 8 -10.34 -12.98 -5.13
CA GLY A 8 -11.11 -12.45 -4.02
C GLY A 8 -10.35 -11.44 -3.13
N ASP A 9 -9.03 -11.26 -3.35
CA ASP A 9 -8.30 -10.21 -2.63
C ASP A 9 -8.78 -8.83 -3.06
N ILE A 10 -8.85 -7.91 -2.09
CA ILE A 10 -9.21 -6.51 -2.29
C ILE A 10 -8.14 -5.65 -1.62
N LEU A 11 -7.70 -4.60 -2.28
CA LEU A 11 -6.97 -3.52 -1.65
C LEU A 11 -7.96 -2.37 -1.44
N HIS A 12 -8.47 -2.26 -0.24
CA HIS A 12 -9.46 -1.23 0.08
C HIS A 12 -8.88 0.17 -0.12
N ARG A 13 -9.75 1.13 -0.44
CA ARG A 13 -9.38 2.52 -0.64
C ARG A 13 -8.77 3.11 0.63
N HIS A 14 -7.57 3.65 0.53
CA HIS A 14 -6.81 4.18 1.65
C HIS A 14 -5.73 5.16 1.20
N LYS A 15 -5.14 5.84 2.15
CA LYS A 15 -3.83 6.49 2.03
C LYS A 15 -2.83 5.73 2.87
N ASP A 16 -1.59 5.72 2.43
CA ASP A 16 -0.49 5.15 3.18
C ASP A 16 -0.13 6.02 4.39
N ARG A 17 0.66 5.46 5.28
CA ARG A 17 1.22 6.13 6.45
C ARG A 17 2.22 7.20 6.05
N PHE A 18 2.57 8.08 6.99
CA PHE A 18 3.62 9.09 6.83
C PHE A 18 4.96 8.52 6.36
N SER A 19 5.31 7.31 6.79
CA SER A 19 6.52 6.60 6.37
C SER A 19 6.51 6.15 4.90
N CYS A 20 5.41 6.36 4.17
CA CYS A 20 5.23 6.04 2.77
C CYS A 20 4.99 7.31 1.94
N GLU A 21 5.86 8.30 2.12
CA GLU A 21 5.78 9.61 1.45
C GLU A 21 5.79 9.43 -0.07
N ILE A 22 6.65 8.54 -0.56
CA ILE A 22 6.65 8.06 -1.93
C ILE A 22 6.46 6.55 -1.89
N SER A 23 5.38 6.10 -2.49
CA SER A 23 5.04 4.69 -2.65
C SER A 23 5.24 4.23 -4.08
N THR A 24 5.60 2.98 -4.24
CA THR A 24 5.63 2.33 -5.55
C THR A 24 4.88 1.03 -5.53
N THR A 25 4.28 0.68 -6.66
CA THR A 25 3.80 -0.68 -6.93
C THR A 25 4.40 -1.15 -8.25
N LEU A 26 5.21 -2.20 -8.18
CA LEU A 26 5.85 -2.85 -9.34
C LEU A 26 5.11 -4.15 -9.63
N ASN A 27 4.61 -4.29 -10.85
CA ASN A 27 3.98 -5.53 -11.30
C ASN A 27 5.05 -6.56 -11.69
N LEU A 28 5.07 -7.71 -11.02
CA LEU A 28 5.96 -8.82 -11.33
C LEU A 28 5.34 -9.82 -12.34
N GLY A 29 4.04 -9.74 -12.57
CA GLY A 29 3.32 -10.63 -13.46
C GLY A 29 2.13 -11.32 -12.79
N GLY A 30 1.51 -12.22 -13.54
CA GLY A 30 0.23 -12.84 -13.23
C GLY A 30 -0.89 -12.20 -14.01
N ASP A 31 -2.12 -12.34 -13.53
CA ASP A 31 -3.29 -11.79 -14.19
C ASP A 31 -3.40 -10.28 -13.95
N GLU A 32 -4.00 -9.58 -14.90
CA GLU A 32 -4.20 -8.14 -14.81
C GLU A 32 -5.02 -7.77 -13.57
N TRP A 33 -4.50 -6.84 -12.78
CA TRP A 33 -5.21 -6.28 -11.63
C TRP A 33 -4.95 -4.76 -11.53
N PRO A 34 -5.84 -3.95 -12.09
CA PRO A 34 -5.68 -2.50 -12.11
C PRO A 34 -5.58 -1.90 -10.71
N ILE A 35 -4.76 -0.85 -10.58
CA ILE A 35 -4.80 0.04 -9.44
C ILE A 35 -5.58 1.30 -9.79
N PHE A 36 -6.38 1.78 -8.87
CA PHE A 36 -7.06 3.07 -8.97
C PHE A 36 -6.35 4.07 -8.05
N ILE A 37 -6.17 5.29 -8.53
CA ILE A 37 -5.53 6.35 -7.78
C ILE A 37 -6.28 7.67 -7.96
N GLU A 38 -6.57 8.35 -6.86
CA GLU A 38 -7.02 9.74 -6.86
C GLU A 38 -5.78 10.64 -6.90
N ALA A 39 -5.52 11.22 -8.07
CA ALA A 39 -4.33 12.03 -8.28
C ALA A 39 -4.37 13.39 -7.54
N LYS A 40 -5.53 13.81 -7.05
CA LYS A 40 -5.66 15.02 -6.25
C LYS A 40 -5.23 14.74 -4.81
N GLU A 41 -4.16 15.40 -4.41
CA GLU A 41 -3.62 15.28 -3.06
C GLU A 41 -4.60 15.77 -1.98
N ASN A 42 -4.54 15.18 -0.81
CA ASN A 42 -5.30 15.58 0.38
C ASN A 42 -6.84 15.55 0.23
N VAL A 43 -7.33 14.74 -0.71
CA VAL A 43 -8.77 14.49 -0.87
C VAL A 43 -9.12 13.17 -0.21
N GLY A 44 -10.30 13.12 0.40
CA GLY A 44 -10.87 11.89 0.92
C GLY A 44 -10.35 11.48 2.28
N THR A 45 -9.88 10.25 2.38
CA THR A 45 -9.44 9.64 3.64
C THR A 45 -8.32 10.45 4.29
N PRO A 46 -8.37 10.70 5.61
CA PRO A 46 -7.22 11.19 6.35
C PRO A 46 -6.02 10.24 6.20
N GLU A 47 -4.82 10.75 6.45
CA GLU A 47 -3.63 9.90 6.55
C GLU A 47 -3.86 8.76 7.53
N ASP A 48 -3.38 7.58 7.18
CA ASP A 48 -3.70 6.32 7.89
C ASP A 48 -5.21 6.03 8.01
N GLY A 49 -6.06 6.79 7.31
CA GLY A 49 -7.51 6.66 7.39
C GLY A 49 -8.04 5.49 6.57
N PHE A 50 -8.88 4.71 7.20
CA PHE A 50 -9.56 3.58 6.59
C PHE A 50 -10.90 3.34 7.31
N PRO A 51 -11.99 3.12 6.61
CA PRO A 51 -12.18 3.18 5.15
C PRO A 51 -12.28 4.61 4.62
N SER A 52 -12.10 4.79 3.31
CA SER A 52 -12.37 6.06 2.64
C SER A 52 -13.86 6.36 2.62
N VAL A 53 -14.17 7.63 2.78
CA VAL A 53 -15.55 8.15 2.69
C VAL A 53 -15.84 8.82 1.34
N THR A 54 -14.89 8.80 0.40
CA THR A 54 -15.07 9.44 -0.90
C THR A 54 -15.59 8.48 -1.95
N GLU A 55 -16.42 9.00 -2.85
CA GLU A 55 -16.98 8.28 -3.99
C GLU A 55 -16.28 8.61 -5.31
N ASN A 56 -15.13 9.28 -5.24
CA ASN A 56 -14.35 9.61 -6.43
C ASN A 56 -13.95 8.33 -7.17
N LYS A 57 -14.12 8.35 -8.49
CA LYS A 57 -13.81 7.19 -9.33
C LYS A 57 -12.31 6.94 -9.49
N GLY A 58 -11.49 7.96 -9.22
CA GLY A 58 -10.05 7.91 -9.44
C GLY A 58 -9.66 7.66 -10.89
N ASN A 59 -8.37 7.48 -11.11
CA ASN A 59 -7.81 7.10 -12.38
C ASN A 59 -7.44 5.62 -12.35
N LYS A 60 -7.97 4.84 -13.29
CA LYS A 60 -7.60 3.44 -13.46
C LYS A 60 -6.22 3.35 -14.13
N VAL A 61 -5.29 2.63 -13.53
CA VAL A 61 -3.96 2.36 -14.09
C VAL A 61 -3.78 0.86 -14.22
N VAL A 62 -3.47 0.42 -15.42
CA VAL A 62 -3.08 -0.96 -15.72
C VAL A 62 -1.56 -0.98 -15.84
N LEU A 63 -0.93 -1.93 -15.18
CA LEU A 63 0.52 -2.13 -15.20
C LEU A 63 0.81 -3.48 -15.86
N GLU A 64 1.65 -3.48 -16.88
CA GLU A 64 2.18 -4.71 -17.43
C GLU A 64 3.33 -5.25 -16.55
N PRO A 65 3.71 -6.54 -16.70
CA PRO A 65 4.87 -7.08 -15.97
C PRO A 65 6.13 -6.25 -16.23
N GLY A 66 6.74 -5.75 -15.16
CA GLY A 66 7.89 -4.85 -15.18
C GLY A 66 7.54 -3.37 -15.06
N ASP A 67 6.28 -2.98 -15.23
CA ASP A 67 5.84 -1.60 -15.01
C ASP A 67 5.79 -1.26 -13.53
N MET A 68 6.14 -0.03 -13.20
CA MET A 68 6.08 0.50 -11.85
C MET A 68 5.34 1.83 -11.82
N LEU A 69 4.30 1.91 -11.02
CA LEU A 69 3.66 3.18 -10.68
C LEU A 69 4.35 3.79 -9.45
N VAL A 70 4.67 5.08 -9.52
CA VAL A 70 5.25 5.87 -8.43
C VAL A 70 4.26 6.97 -8.06
N TYR A 71 3.93 7.10 -6.79
CA TYR A 71 2.93 8.06 -6.32
C TYR A 71 3.19 8.49 -4.88
N LYS A 72 2.55 9.59 -4.46
CA LYS A 72 2.58 10.06 -3.08
C LYS A 72 1.58 9.26 -2.24
N GLY A 73 2.02 8.14 -1.68
CA GLY A 73 1.15 7.19 -1.01
C GLY A 73 0.38 7.77 0.17
N ASN A 74 1.02 8.66 0.94
CA ASN A 74 0.43 9.32 2.08
C ASN A 74 -0.55 10.46 1.73
N LEU A 75 -0.56 10.96 0.49
CA LEU A 75 -1.41 12.08 0.06
C LEU A 75 -2.50 11.67 -0.92
N CYS A 76 -2.25 10.65 -1.73
CA CYS A 76 -3.15 10.19 -2.78
C CYS A 76 -3.87 8.92 -2.35
N GLU A 77 -5.20 8.96 -2.33
CA GLU A 77 -5.98 7.73 -2.14
C GLU A 77 -5.74 6.75 -3.27
N HIS A 78 -5.60 5.48 -2.90
CA HIS A 78 -5.42 4.42 -3.88
C HIS A 78 -6.08 3.12 -3.40
N TRP A 79 -6.44 2.28 -4.38
CA TRP A 79 -7.14 1.03 -4.11
C TRP A 79 -7.09 0.09 -5.32
N ARG A 80 -7.48 -1.14 -5.08
CA ARG A 80 -7.78 -2.11 -6.13
C ARG A 80 -9.10 -2.79 -5.79
N GLU A 81 -9.95 -2.93 -6.78
CA GLU A 81 -11.20 -3.67 -6.65
C GLU A 81 -10.94 -5.16 -6.46
N GLU A 82 -11.97 -5.95 -6.21
CA GLU A 82 -11.83 -7.39 -6.01
C GLU A 82 -11.09 -8.04 -7.19
N PHE A 83 -10.03 -8.78 -6.86
CA PHE A 83 -9.23 -9.50 -7.83
C PHE A 83 -9.99 -10.73 -8.35
N THR A 84 -10.20 -10.78 -9.64
CA THR A 84 -10.95 -11.88 -10.31
C THR A 84 -10.04 -12.90 -10.97
N GLY A 85 -8.75 -12.61 -11.11
CA GLY A 85 -7.74 -13.52 -11.64
C GLY A 85 -7.30 -14.59 -10.63
N GLU A 86 -6.35 -15.41 -10.99
CA GLU A 86 -5.83 -16.48 -10.13
C GLU A 86 -4.70 -15.99 -9.23
N ASN A 87 -3.76 -15.23 -9.79
CA ASN A 87 -2.64 -14.67 -9.04
C ASN A 87 -2.08 -13.42 -9.70
N CYS A 88 -1.56 -12.51 -8.87
CA CYS A 88 -0.88 -11.30 -9.29
C CYS A 88 0.26 -11.00 -8.33
N GLY A 89 1.50 -10.95 -8.83
CA GLY A 89 2.68 -10.66 -8.04
C GLY A 89 3.00 -9.17 -8.05
N GLN A 90 3.16 -8.57 -6.86
CA GLN A 90 3.49 -7.15 -6.71
C GLN A 90 4.66 -6.95 -5.75
N VAL A 91 5.49 -5.95 -6.04
CA VAL A 91 6.50 -5.44 -5.09
C VAL A 91 6.16 -4.00 -4.73
N PHE A 92 6.24 -3.69 -3.44
CA PHE A 92 6.01 -2.36 -2.91
C PHE A 92 7.30 -1.83 -2.28
N LEU A 93 7.72 -0.64 -2.72
CA LEU A 93 8.84 0.09 -2.16
C LEU A 93 8.31 1.42 -1.65
N HIS A 94 8.73 1.79 -0.44
CA HIS A 94 8.30 3.02 0.21
C HIS A 94 9.51 3.85 0.60
N TYR A 95 9.44 5.14 0.39
CA TYR A 95 10.54 6.07 0.62
C TYR A 95 10.04 7.30 1.38
N ASN A 96 10.93 7.85 2.20
CA ASN A 96 10.77 9.15 2.84
C ASN A 96 11.83 10.11 2.32
N ASN A 97 11.50 11.39 2.27
CA ASN A 97 12.49 12.43 2.10
C ASN A 97 13.36 12.52 3.37
N ALA A 98 14.64 12.22 3.26
CA ALA A 98 15.57 12.22 4.38
C ALA A 98 15.73 13.60 5.08
N ASN A 99 15.32 14.66 4.39
CA ASN A 99 15.37 16.04 4.92
C ASN A 99 14.03 16.53 5.47
N SER A 100 12.98 15.72 5.45
CA SER A 100 11.68 16.10 6.01
C SER A 100 11.73 16.13 7.54
N PRO A 101 10.99 17.04 8.18
CA PRO A 101 10.79 16.99 9.62
C PRO A 101 10.22 15.62 10.03
N GLY A 102 10.85 14.96 11.00
CA GLY A 102 10.42 13.63 11.46
C GLY A 102 10.87 12.44 10.58
N ALA A 103 11.70 12.68 9.55
CA ALA A 103 12.20 11.62 8.67
C ALA A 103 12.85 10.45 9.45
N GLU A 104 13.59 10.75 10.50
CA GLU A 104 14.23 9.73 11.34
C GLU A 104 13.20 8.83 12.04
N ASN A 105 12.11 9.39 12.52
CA ASN A 105 11.02 8.62 13.15
C ASN A 105 10.25 7.74 12.15
N ASN A 106 10.26 8.15 10.88
CA ASN A 106 9.56 7.46 9.80
C ASN A 106 10.46 6.47 9.04
N ARG A 107 11.72 6.36 9.42
CA ARG A 107 12.72 5.54 8.73
C ARG A 107 12.37 4.06 8.71
N ASN A 108 11.79 3.56 9.79
CA ASN A 108 11.47 2.16 9.94
C ASN A 108 9.96 1.94 10.06
N ASP A 109 9.49 0.82 9.51
CA ASP A 109 8.14 0.35 9.78
C ASP A 109 8.11 -0.28 11.17
N THR A 110 7.39 0.35 12.09
CA THR A 110 7.27 -0.12 13.48
C THR A 110 6.21 -1.22 13.65
N ARG A 111 5.55 -1.64 12.58
CA ARG A 111 4.57 -2.72 12.66
C ARG A 111 5.27 -4.06 12.86
N PRO A 112 4.84 -4.88 13.84
CA PRO A 112 5.48 -6.17 14.10
C PRO A 112 5.32 -7.17 12.95
N HIS A 113 4.25 -7.03 12.14
CA HIS A 113 3.97 -7.94 11.03
C HIS A 113 3.51 -7.17 9.80
N LEU A 114 4.36 -7.14 8.76
CA LEU A 114 4.03 -6.56 7.47
C LEU A 114 3.02 -7.42 6.72
N GLY A 115 1.95 -6.81 6.24
CA GLY A 115 0.97 -7.47 5.37
C GLY A 115 -0.05 -8.35 6.07
N LEU A 116 -0.04 -8.43 7.40
CA LEU A 116 -1.09 -9.12 8.14
C LEU A 116 -2.20 -8.13 8.56
N PRO A 117 -3.46 -8.59 8.60
CA PRO A 117 -4.56 -7.79 9.11
C PRO A 117 -4.30 -7.30 10.55
N ALA A 118 -4.81 -6.12 10.88
CA ALA A 118 -4.60 -5.52 12.21
C ALA A 118 -5.04 -6.42 13.38
N GLY A 119 -6.03 -7.29 13.18
CA GLY A 119 -6.49 -8.26 14.18
C GLY A 119 -5.52 -9.38 14.52
N PHE A 120 -4.44 -9.54 13.75
CA PHE A 120 -3.36 -10.49 14.07
C PHE A 120 -2.25 -9.88 14.92
N ARG A 121 -2.40 -8.62 15.32
CA ARG A 121 -1.47 -7.94 16.20
C ARG A 121 -1.70 -8.35 17.66
N ASP A 122 -1.38 -9.56 17.99
CA ASP A 122 -1.15 -9.91 19.39
C ASP A 122 0.31 -9.57 19.71
N GLU A 123 0.53 -8.34 20.13
CA GLU A 123 1.86 -7.81 20.46
C GLU A 123 2.56 -8.61 21.56
N SER A 124 1.82 -9.46 22.28
CA SER A 124 2.35 -10.30 23.35
C SER A 124 3.00 -11.60 22.87
N LYS A 125 2.80 -11.98 21.60
CA LYS A 125 3.20 -13.30 21.10
C LYS A 125 4.44 -13.33 20.22
N TYR A 126 4.87 -12.17 19.68
CA TYR A 126 5.97 -12.14 18.73
C TYR A 126 6.87 -10.95 19.01
N SER A 127 8.07 -11.21 19.50
CA SER A 127 9.12 -10.22 19.55
C SER A 127 9.87 -10.17 18.21
N TYR A 128 10.50 -9.03 17.91
CA TYR A 128 11.36 -8.89 16.72
C TYR A 128 12.52 -9.91 16.71
N GLU A 129 12.87 -10.45 17.87
CA GLU A 129 13.94 -11.45 18.03
C GLU A 129 13.49 -12.87 17.61
N ASP A 130 12.20 -13.15 17.62
CA ASP A 130 11.64 -14.43 17.19
C ASP A 130 11.60 -14.59 15.66
N MET A 131 11.94 -13.53 14.91
CA MET A 131 11.93 -13.52 13.45
C MET A 131 13.32 -13.52 12.82
N LYS A 132 14.39 -13.71 13.60
CA LYS A 132 15.75 -13.97 13.12
C LYS A 132 15.95 -15.48 12.99
#